data_55cef1cd51edf470be492a507788881d
#
_entry.id   55cef1cd51edf470be492a507788881d
#
_cell.length_a   1.000
_cell.length_b   1.000
_cell.length_c   1.000
_cell.angle_alpha   90.00
_cell.angle_beta   90.00
_cell.angle_gamma   90.00
#
_symmetry.space_group_name_H-M   'P 1'
#
loop_
_entity.id
_entity.type
_entity.pdbx_description
1 polymer ?
#
loop_
_entity_poly.entity_id
_entity_poly.type
_entity_poly.pdbx_seq_one_letter_code
_entity_poly.pdbx_strand_id
1 'polypeptide(L)'
;MKNEQSEPTHLFATIGALTERGGRVTQATSSLAVAGLAVARVGDVVTYDDGSEAVITDGAGNYAVCRDKPFALVGSRLSNGDRIVETLQLLWGIHVLAGETVDGLFDPAYVPPPAPSRYRLAVRGATTARGGVLRNVTGAWDTGIRLGNAGVVGNQVHYADGSTARIVSGLTLVDNRDFEPLAFVGSELDNGDTITDSPEREGLASACTFTPVKRSTMARQGDVA
;
A
#
# COMPACT_ATOMS: atom_id res chain seq x y z
N MET A 1 12.60 -16.53 20.24
CA MET A 1 13.02 -15.36 19.46
C MET A 1 11.84 -14.39 19.48
N LYS A 2 11.97 -13.24 20.17
CA LYS A 2 10.93 -12.20 20.18
C LYS A 2 10.93 -11.56 18.80
N ASN A 3 9.79 -11.61 18.10
CA ASN A 3 9.55 -10.76 16.94
C ASN A 3 9.60 -9.30 17.43
N GLU A 4 10.69 -8.60 17.15
CA GLU A 4 10.72 -7.15 17.25
C GLU A 4 9.85 -6.62 16.11
N GLN A 5 8.58 -6.43 16.39
CA GLN A 5 7.72 -5.59 15.55
C GLN A 5 8.28 -4.17 15.65
N SER A 6 9.01 -3.72 14.63
CA SER A 6 9.45 -2.34 14.58
C SER A 6 8.21 -1.44 14.53
N GLU A 7 8.15 -0.47 15.44
CA GLU A 7 7.03 0.47 15.52
C GLU A 7 6.89 1.26 14.21
N PRO A 8 5.65 1.57 13.76
CA PRO A 8 5.43 2.36 12.55
C PRO A 8 6.01 3.76 12.72
N THR A 9 6.60 4.29 11.67
CA THR A 9 7.16 5.67 11.67
C THR A 9 6.03 6.71 11.79
N HIS A 10 4.86 6.43 11.18
CA HIS A 10 3.66 7.27 11.25
C HIS A 10 2.43 6.40 11.43
N LEU A 11 1.68 6.61 12.52
CA LEU A 11 0.44 5.90 12.81
C LEU A 11 -0.71 6.42 11.94
N PHE A 12 -1.62 5.52 11.53
CA PHE A 12 -2.87 5.93 10.91
C PHE A 12 -3.76 6.68 11.88
N ALA A 13 -4.32 7.79 11.44
CA ALA A 13 -5.38 8.50 12.16
C ALA A 13 -6.71 7.75 12.00
N THR A 14 -7.41 7.54 13.11
CA THR A 14 -8.72 6.87 13.12
C THR A 14 -9.83 7.85 13.49
N ILE A 15 -11.07 7.40 13.35
CA ILE A 15 -12.19 8.10 14.00
C ILE A 15 -11.84 8.35 15.46
N GLY A 16 -12.13 9.56 15.98
CA GLY A 16 -11.78 9.99 17.33
C GLY A 16 -10.35 10.48 17.53
N ALA A 17 -9.46 10.41 16.51
CA ALA A 17 -8.11 10.98 16.57
C ALA A 17 -8.16 12.47 16.94
N LEU A 18 -7.22 12.91 17.78
CA LEU A 18 -7.18 14.24 18.39
C LEU A 18 -6.23 15.17 17.62
N THR A 19 -6.62 16.44 17.50
CA THR A 19 -5.76 17.48 16.94
C THR A 19 -5.09 18.33 18.02
N GLU A 20 -4.08 19.10 17.64
CA GLU A 20 -3.33 19.99 18.53
C GLU A 20 -4.23 21.03 19.21
N ARG A 21 -5.28 21.51 18.53
CA ARG A 21 -6.25 22.48 19.06
C ARG A 21 -7.51 21.86 19.66
N GLY A 22 -7.52 20.54 19.93
CA GLY A 22 -8.60 19.84 20.61
C GLY A 22 -9.73 19.34 19.70
N GLY A 23 -9.62 19.51 18.38
CA GLY A 23 -10.57 18.92 17.43
C GLY A 23 -10.46 17.38 17.38
N ARG A 24 -11.52 16.71 16.98
CA ARG A 24 -11.58 15.25 16.84
C ARG A 24 -12.03 14.85 15.44
N VAL A 25 -11.43 13.79 14.90
CA VAL A 25 -11.92 13.17 13.65
C VAL A 25 -13.32 12.60 13.92
N THR A 26 -14.32 13.20 13.31
CA THR A 26 -15.74 12.81 13.46
C THR A 26 -16.28 12.07 12.24
N GLN A 27 -15.62 12.17 11.11
CA GLN A 27 -15.94 11.43 9.90
C GLN A 27 -14.70 10.70 9.39
N ALA A 28 -14.81 9.39 9.16
CA ALA A 28 -13.80 8.55 8.52
C ALA A 28 -14.48 7.75 7.42
N THR A 29 -14.14 8.04 6.16
CA THR A 29 -14.85 7.53 4.98
C THR A 29 -14.12 6.38 4.28
N SER A 30 -12.99 5.92 4.82
CA SER A 30 -12.32 4.73 4.30
C SER A 30 -13.08 3.46 4.68
N SER A 31 -12.85 2.39 3.92
CA SER A 31 -13.36 1.05 4.26
C SER A 31 -12.41 0.24 5.15
N LEU A 32 -11.24 0.81 5.48
CA LEU A 32 -10.28 0.17 6.38
C LEU A 32 -10.64 0.48 7.83
N ALA A 33 -10.66 -0.55 8.66
CA ALA A 33 -10.78 -0.40 10.10
C ALA A 33 -9.60 -1.09 10.78
N VAL A 34 -8.99 -0.43 11.76
CA VAL A 34 -7.91 -0.95 12.60
C VAL A 34 -8.36 -0.91 14.07
N ALA A 35 -8.16 -1.99 14.79
CA ALA A 35 -8.68 -2.15 16.16
C ALA A 35 -10.19 -1.80 16.29
N GLY A 36 -10.99 -2.06 15.26
CA GLY A 36 -12.42 -1.74 15.22
C GLY A 36 -12.75 -0.26 14.93
N LEU A 37 -11.75 0.59 14.70
CA LEU A 37 -11.90 2.01 14.41
C LEU A 37 -11.68 2.28 12.92
N ALA A 38 -12.60 3.00 12.27
CA ALA A 38 -12.43 3.41 10.88
C ALA A 38 -11.22 4.33 10.73
N VAL A 39 -10.36 4.04 9.75
CA VAL A 39 -9.18 4.87 9.43
C VAL A 39 -9.62 6.06 8.61
N ALA A 40 -9.16 7.25 9.00
CA ALA A 40 -9.42 8.49 8.27
C ALA A 40 -8.53 8.62 7.03
N ARG A 41 -8.97 9.43 6.07
CA ARG A 41 -8.23 9.75 4.84
C ARG A 41 -8.35 11.25 4.52
N VAL A 42 -7.57 11.71 3.58
CA VAL A 42 -7.65 13.09 3.06
C VAL A 42 -9.09 13.39 2.62
N GLY A 43 -9.62 14.53 3.07
CA GLY A 43 -10.99 14.97 2.83
C GLY A 43 -11.99 14.59 3.94
N ASP A 44 -11.61 13.79 4.92
CA ASP A 44 -12.44 13.51 6.09
C ASP A 44 -12.47 14.69 7.07
N VAL A 45 -13.47 14.72 7.93
CA VAL A 45 -13.83 15.88 8.74
C VAL A 45 -13.36 15.73 10.21
N VAL A 46 -12.85 16.81 10.73
CA VAL A 46 -12.55 17.06 12.14
C VAL A 46 -13.53 18.10 12.66
N THR A 47 -14.15 17.85 13.82
CA THR A 47 -15.06 18.78 14.49
C THR A 47 -14.45 19.25 15.80
N TYR A 48 -14.63 20.51 16.14
CA TYR A 48 -14.17 21.17 17.37
C TYR A 48 -15.33 21.36 18.36
N ASP A 49 -15.02 21.63 19.62
CA ASP A 49 -16.01 21.80 20.69
C ASP A 49 -16.96 23.00 20.45
N ASP A 50 -16.53 24.01 19.71
CA ASP A 50 -17.35 25.14 19.27
C ASP A 50 -18.27 24.84 18.08
N GLY A 51 -18.25 23.61 17.58
CA GLY A 51 -19.01 23.16 16.44
C GLY A 51 -18.40 23.52 15.08
N SER A 52 -17.25 24.16 15.03
CA SER A 52 -16.52 24.40 13.77
C SER A 52 -15.92 23.11 13.23
N GLU A 53 -15.72 23.08 11.91
CA GLU A 53 -15.17 21.93 11.20
C GLU A 53 -13.94 22.29 10.38
N ALA A 54 -13.05 21.32 10.21
CA ALA A 54 -11.93 21.39 9.32
C ALA A 54 -11.77 20.06 8.55
N VAL A 55 -11.13 20.13 7.40
CA VAL A 55 -10.92 18.98 6.53
C VAL A 55 -9.45 18.56 6.57
N ILE A 56 -9.17 17.25 6.60
CA ILE A 56 -7.82 16.71 6.52
C ILE A 56 -7.29 16.95 5.11
N THR A 57 -6.13 17.59 4.98
CA THR A 57 -5.59 18.03 3.68
C THR A 57 -4.45 17.20 3.16
N ASP A 58 -3.73 16.46 4.00
CA ASP A 58 -2.59 15.63 3.61
C ASP A 58 -2.53 14.31 4.39
N GLY A 59 -1.58 13.45 4.03
CA GLY A 59 -1.46 12.14 4.67
C GLY A 59 -0.29 11.31 4.14
N ALA A 60 -0.54 10.01 3.96
CA ALA A 60 0.45 8.99 3.65
C ALA A 60 1.02 9.03 2.22
N GLY A 61 0.62 9.99 1.39
CA GLY A 61 1.06 10.06 -0.01
C GLY A 61 0.74 8.78 -0.78
N ASN A 62 1.66 8.33 -1.63
CA ASN A 62 1.54 7.11 -2.41
C ASN A 62 1.74 5.83 -1.58
N TYR A 63 2.19 5.93 -0.34
CA TYR A 63 2.51 4.77 0.50
C TYR A 63 1.27 4.02 0.96
N ALA A 64 0.20 4.73 1.26
CA ALA A 64 -1.07 4.14 1.68
C ALA A 64 -2.25 4.97 1.16
N VAL A 65 -2.94 4.42 0.17
CA VAL A 65 -4.04 5.09 -0.54
C VAL A 65 -5.32 4.27 -0.42
N CYS A 66 -6.43 4.94 -0.13
CA CYS A 66 -7.76 4.36 -0.16
C CYS A 66 -8.53 4.91 -1.37
N ARG A 67 -8.62 4.10 -2.43
CA ARG A 67 -9.18 4.48 -3.73
C ARG A 67 -8.36 5.61 -4.38
N ASP A 68 -8.82 6.85 -4.23
CA ASP A 68 -8.27 8.06 -4.82
C ASP A 68 -7.69 9.04 -3.80
N LYS A 69 -7.58 8.63 -2.51
CA LYS A 69 -7.15 9.51 -1.42
C LYS A 69 -6.17 8.83 -0.48
N PRO A 70 -5.07 9.50 -0.09
CA PRO A 70 -4.17 9.01 0.93
C PRO A 70 -4.86 8.83 2.28
N PHE A 71 -4.45 7.83 3.06
CA PHE A 71 -4.83 7.73 4.46
C PHE A 71 -4.25 8.89 5.27
N ALA A 72 -5.03 9.37 6.23
CA ALA A 72 -4.56 10.33 7.22
C ALA A 72 -3.64 9.68 8.26
N LEU A 73 -2.66 10.42 8.70
CA LEU A 73 -1.65 9.99 9.66
C LEU A 73 -1.65 10.92 10.89
N VAL A 74 -1.08 10.46 11.98
CA VAL A 74 -0.58 11.37 13.02
C VAL A 74 0.47 12.26 12.36
N GLY A 75 0.30 13.59 12.42
CA GLY A 75 1.06 14.59 11.70
C GLY A 75 0.31 15.23 10.52
N SER A 76 -0.79 14.64 10.03
CA SER A 76 -1.61 15.22 8.95
C SER A 76 -2.17 16.58 9.32
N ARG A 77 -2.11 17.51 8.36
CA ARG A 77 -2.60 18.89 8.49
C ARG A 77 -4.06 19.01 8.09
N LEU A 78 -4.70 20.04 8.61
CA LEU A 78 -6.08 20.38 8.34
C LEU A 78 -6.20 21.72 7.58
N SER A 79 -7.34 21.95 6.95
CA SER A 79 -7.63 23.15 6.15
C SER A 79 -7.58 24.45 6.95
N ASN A 80 -7.72 24.41 8.28
CA ASN A 80 -7.59 25.55 9.17
C ASN A 80 -6.19 25.74 9.78
N GLY A 81 -5.19 24.96 9.30
CA GLY A 81 -3.80 25.00 9.76
C GLY A 81 -3.53 24.23 11.05
N ASP A 82 -4.50 23.51 11.59
CA ASP A 82 -4.32 22.58 12.71
C ASP A 82 -3.70 21.25 12.23
N ARG A 83 -3.37 20.33 13.14
CA ARG A 83 -2.68 19.07 12.87
C ARG A 83 -3.19 17.96 13.78
N ILE A 84 -3.30 16.73 13.25
CA ILE A 84 -3.55 15.53 14.04
C ILE A 84 -2.31 15.18 14.86
N VAL A 85 -2.45 15.05 16.19
CA VAL A 85 -1.32 14.77 17.09
C VAL A 85 -1.43 13.42 17.79
N GLU A 86 -2.62 12.83 17.86
CA GLU A 86 -2.87 11.58 18.56
C GLU A 86 -3.93 10.74 17.84
N THR A 87 -3.84 9.43 17.93
CA THR A 87 -4.83 8.47 17.44
C THR A 87 -5.14 7.42 18.50
N LEU A 88 -6.29 6.75 18.40
CA LEU A 88 -6.76 5.78 19.37
C LEU A 88 -6.20 4.37 19.21
N GLN A 89 -5.19 4.18 18.36
CA GLN A 89 -4.50 2.92 18.11
C GLN A 89 -2.98 3.15 18.06
N LEU A 90 -2.18 2.10 18.34
CA LEU A 90 -0.73 2.21 18.50
C LEU A 90 0.07 1.28 17.59
N LEU A 91 -0.60 0.47 16.76
CA LEU A 91 0.06 -0.61 16.04
C LEU A 91 0.10 -0.42 14.52
N TRP A 92 -0.85 0.32 13.97
CA TRP A 92 -1.07 0.38 12.53
C TRP A 92 -0.63 1.73 11.95
N GLY A 93 0.14 1.68 10.89
CA GLY A 93 0.67 2.88 10.25
C GLY A 93 1.60 2.54 9.10
N ILE A 94 2.30 3.55 8.61
CA ILE A 94 3.33 3.38 7.58
C ILE A 94 4.72 3.39 8.21
N HIS A 95 5.63 2.75 7.53
CA HIS A 95 7.03 2.71 7.91
C HIS A 95 7.87 3.29 6.78
N VAL A 96 8.48 4.40 7.07
CA VAL A 96 9.42 5.06 6.16
C VAL A 96 10.83 4.72 6.63
N LEU A 97 11.61 4.11 5.76
CA LEU A 97 13.01 3.78 6.07
C LEU A 97 13.86 5.05 6.06
N ALA A 98 14.95 5.05 6.83
CA ALA A 98 15.88 6.17 6.83
C ALA A 98 16.42 6.43 5.42
N GLY A 99 16.21 7.65 4.91
CA GLY A 99 16.61 8.05 3.55
C GLY A 99 15.62 7.67 2.44
N GLU A 100 14.52 7.01 2.77
CA GLU A 100 13.44 6.75 1.82
C GLU A 100 12.62 8.03 1.58
N THR A 101 12.33 8.32 0.31
CA THR A 101 11.44 9.41 -0.09
C THR A 101 10.09 8.82 -0.46
N VAL A 102 9.04 9.26 0.21
CA VAL A 102 7.65 8.85 -0.08
C VAL A 102 6.98 10.00 -0.82
N ASP A 103 6.59 9.73 -2.07
CA ASP A 103 5.93 10.71 -2.91
C ASP A 103 4.57 11.11 -2.32
N GLY A 104 4.37 12.40 -2.12
CA GLY A 104 3.14 12.98 -1.54
C GLY A 104 2.98 12.80 -0.02
N LEU A 105 3.98 12.33 0.72
CA LEU A 105 3.90 12.25 2.18
C LEU A 105 3.74 13.66 2.78
N PHE A 106 2.63 13.87 3.50
CA PHE A 106 2.25 15.18 4.05
C PHE A 106 2.24 16.32 3.02
N ASP A 107 1.98 16.02 1.75
CA ASP A 107 1.81 17.01 0.69
C ASP A 107 0.32 17.21 0.37
N PRO A 108 -0.26 18.40 0.68
CA PRO A 108 -1.67 18.68 0.41
C PRO A 108 -1.98 18.85 -1.10
N ALA A 109 -0.96 19.02 -1.94
CA ALA A 109 -1.12 19.09 -3.40
C ALA A 109 -1.06 17.70 -4.06
N TYR A 110 -0.72 16.66 -3.32
CA TYR A 110 -0.60 15.32 -3.87
C TYR A 110 -1.96 14.74 -4.25
N VAL A 111 -2.07 14.32 -5.51
CA VAL A 111 -3.22 13.59 -6.04
C VAL A 111 -2.75 12.20 -6.45
N PRO A 112 -3.22 11.14 -5.80
CA PRO A 112 -2.87 9.78 -6.21
C PRO A 112 -3.27 9.52 -7.66
N PRO A 113 -2.48 8.77 -8.42
CA PRO A 113 -2.91 8.33 -9.74
C PRO A 113 -4.19 7.48 -9.62
N PRO A 114 -5.09 7.52 -10.60
CA PRO A 114 -6.32 6.75 -10.56
C PRO A 114 -6.00 5.26 -10.44
N ALA A 115 -6.48 4.63 -9.37
CA ALA A 115 -6.36 3.19 -9.18
C ALA A 115 -7.35 2.45 -10.09
N PRO A 116 -6.96 1.31 -10.68
CA PRO A 116 -7.90 0.47 -11.39
C PRO A 116 -8.99 -0.03 -10.42
N SER A 117 -10.19 -0.24 -10.92
CA SER A 117 -11.30 -0.77 -10.10
C SER A 117 -11.01 -2.16 -9.52
N ARG A 118 -10.16 -2.92 -10.20
CA ARG A 118 -9.70 -4.26 -9.80
C ARG A 118 -8.26 -4.48 -10.22
N TYR A 119 -7.51 -5.19 -9.39
CA TYR A 119 -6.16 -5.68 -9.70
C TYR A 119 -6.23 -7.14 -10.12
N ARG A 120 -5.91 -7.46 -11.36
CA ARG A 120 -5.78 -8.84 -11.85
C ARG A 120 -4.46 -9.41 -11.34
N LEU A 121 -4.53 -10.46 -10.51
CA LEU A 121 -3.33 -11.09 -9.95
C LEU A 121 -2.54 -11.83 -11.05
N ALA A 122 -1.22 -11.78 -10.96
CA ALA A 122 -0.35 -12.59 -11.80
C ALA A 122 -0.25 -13.99 -11.22
N VAL A 123 -0.82 -14.96 -11.93
CA VAL A 123 -0.74 -16.39 -11.60
C VAL A 123 0.22 -17.11 -12.56
N ARG A 124 0.46 -18.41 -12.34
CA ARG A 124 1.22 -19.23 -13.30
C ARG A 124 0.65 -19.06 -14.72
N GLY A 125 1.52 -18.77 -15.69
CA GLY A 125 1.15 -18.51 -17.06
C GLY A 125 0.92 -17.03 -17.38
N ALA A 126 1.05 -16.12 -16.41
CA ALA A 126 1.06 -14.69 -16.68
C ALA A 126 2.20 -14.33 -17.63
N THR A 127 1.95 -13.38 -18.53
CA THR A 127 2.88 -12.98 -19.59
C THR A 127 3.26 -11.51 -19.49
N THR A 128 4.44 -11.18 -20.04
CA THR A 128 4.97 -9.81 -20.04
C THR A 128 4.93 -9.17 -21.42
N ALA A 129 5.15 -7.87 -21.50
CA ALA A 129 5.19 -7.12 -22.75
C ALA A 129 6.26 -7.64 -23.73
N ARG A 130 7.37 -8.20 -23.23
CA ARG A 130 8.47 -8.77 -24.04
C ARG A 130 8.36 -10.28 -24.22
N GLY A 131 7.21 -10.89 -23.91
CA GLY A 131 6.96 -12.33 -24.12
C GLY A 131 7.54 -13.25 -23.04
N GLY A 132 7.93 -12.71 -21.90
CA GLY A 132 8.29 -13.50 -20.73
C GLY A 132 7.07 -14.21 -20.13
N VAL A 133 7.28 -15.35 -19.46
CA VAL A 133 6.23 -16.16 -18.84
C VAL A 133 6.56 -16.46 -17.39
N LEU A 134 5.62 -16.21 -16.49
CA LEU A 134 5.68 -16.58 -15.07
C LEU A 134 5.38 -18.09 -14.94
N ARG A 135 6.41 -18.90 -14.73
CA ARG A 135 6.28 -20.38 -14.71
C ARG A 135 6.06 -20.93 -13.30
N ASN A 136 6.74 -20.35 -12.33
CA ASN A 136 6.68 -20.78 -10.94
C ASN A 136 6.23 -19.63 -10.05
N VAL A 137 5.31 -19.92 -9.14
CA VAL A 137 4.78 -18.98 -8.15
C VAL A 137 5.04 -19.54 -6.76
N THR A 138 5.44 -18.67 -5.83
CA THR A 138 5.77 -19.05 -4.46
C THR A 138 4.84 -18.41 -3.44
N GLY A 139 3.93 -17.53 -3.85
CA GLY A 139 2.98 -16.88 -2.96
C GLY A 139 2.04 -17.87 -2.29
N ALA A 140 1.68 -17.58 -1.04
CA ALA A 140 0.73 -18.39 -0.27
C ALA A 140 -0.73 -17.99 -0.53
N TRP A 141 -0.98 -16.91 -1.26
CA TRP A 141 -2.33 -16.42 -1.55
C TRP A 141 -3.00 -17.31 -2.60
N ASP A 142 -3.97 -18.11 -2.15
CA ASP A 142 -4.81 -18.89 -3.04
C ASP A 142 -5.84 -17.98 -3.74
N THR A 143 -5.85 -18.01 -5.05
CA THR A 143 -6.82 -17.22 -5.85
C THR A 143 -8.23 -17.82 -5.84
N GLY A 144 -8.43 -18.92 -5.11
CA GLY A 144 -9.74 -19.56 -4.89
C GLY A 144 -10.32 -20.29 -6.11
N ILE A 145 -9.65 -20.33 -7.23
CA ILE A 145 -10.11 -20.90 -8.47
C ILE A 145 -8.94 -21.70 -9.08
N ARG A 146 -9.18 -22.74 -9.81
CA ARG A 146 -8.30 -23.69 -10.56
C ARG A 146 -6.96 -23.13 -11.08
N LEU A 147 -6.61 -21.89 -10.78
CA LEU A 147 -5.42 -21.16 -11.25
C LEU A 147 -4.23 -21.23 -10.28
N GLY A 148 -4.45 -21.81 -9.08
CA GLY A 148 -3.43 -21.92 -8.05
C GLY A 148 -3.11 -20.59 -7.36
N ASN A 149 -1.93 -20.51 -6.78
CA ASN A 149 -1.51 -19.36 -5.99
C ASN A 149 -1.11 -18.16 -6.86
N ALA A 150 -1.23 -16.97 -6.28
CA ALA A 150 -0.72 -15.75 -6.89
C ALA A 150 0.82 -15.71 -6.87
N GLY A 151 1.42 -15.11 -7.88
CA GLY A 151 2.82 -14.74 -7.87
C GLY A 151 3.09 -13.62 -6.87
N VAL A 152 4.35 -13.49 -6.46
CA VAL A 152 4.80 -12.46 -5.52
C VAL A 152 6.04 -11.74 -6.05
N VAL A 153 6.36 -10.59 -5.47
CA VAL A 153 7.62 -9.89 -5.72
C VAL A 153 8.79 -10.83 -5.43
N GLY A 154 9.76 -10.89 -6.35
CA GLY A 154 10.89 -11.83 -6.29
C GLY A 154 10.70 -13.09 -7.13
N ASN A 155 9.49 -13.44 -7.56
CA ASN A 155 9.28 -14.53 -8.50
C ASN A 155 9.94 -14.23 -9.86
N GLN A 156 10.39 -15.29 -10.55
CA GLN A 156 11.10 -15.19 -11.81
C GLN A 156 10.17 -15.40 -13.01
N VAL A 157 10.30 -14.51 -13.97
CA VAL A 157 9.73 -14.61 -15.30
C VAL A 157 10.81 -15.16 -16.25
N HIS A 158 10.44 -16.10 -17.12
CA HIS A 158 11.34 -16.78 -18.05
C HIS A 158 11.05 -16.35 -19.48
N TYR A 159 12.09 -16.04 -20.23
CA TYR A 159 12.02 -15.65 -21.64
C TYR A 159 12.41 -16.79 -22.58
N ALA A 160 12.07 -16.65 -23.85
CA ALA A 160 12.35 -17.68 -24.89
C ALA A 160 13.84 -17.83 -25.16
N ASP A 161 14.64 -16.80 -24.95
CA ASP A 161 16.11 -16.82 -25.10
C ASP A 161 16.85 -17.48 -23.92
N GLY A 162 16.10 -17.97 -22.91
CA GLY A 162 16.64 -18.57 -21.70
C GLY A 162 16.96 -17.57 -20.58
N SER A 163 16.84 -16.27 -20.81
CA SER A 163 17.03 -15.25 -19.77
C SER A 163 15.87 -15.26 -18.77
N THR A 164 16.11 -14.67 -17.59
CA THR A 164 15.10 -14.49 -16.55
C THR A 164 15.13 -13.07 -16.00
N ALA A 165 13.98 -12.60 -15.50
CA ALA A 165 13.89 -11.36 -14.75
C ALA A 165 13.03 -11.54 -13.50
N ARG A 166 13.24 -10.72 -12.47
CA ARG A 166 12.50 -10.78 -11.22
C ARG A 166 11.42 -9.71 -11.15
N ILE A 167 10.28 -10.07 -10.61
CA ILE A 167 9.22 -9.11 -10.30
C ILE A 167 9.68 -8.21 -9.15
N VAL A 168 9.62 -6.89 -9.34
CA VAL A 168 10.08 -5.88 -8.35
C VAL A 168 8.97 -5.00 -7.81
N SER A 169 7.75 -5.06 -8.38
CA SER A 169 6.60 -4.34 -7.83
C SER A 169 5.40 -5.26 -7.64
N GLY A 170 4.55 -4.95 -6.65
CA GLY A 170 3.41 -5.78 -6.30
C GLY A 170 2.40 -5.03 -5.43
N LEU A 171 1.33 -5.72 -5.03
CA LEU A 171 0.32 -5.23 -4.11
C LEU A 171 0.67 -5.71 -2.70
N THR A 172 0.78 -4.80 -1.75
CA THR A 172 0.93 -5.13 -0.33
C THR A 172 -0.37 -4.87 0.43
N LEU A 173 -0.56 -5.58 1.54
CA LEU A 173 -1.56 -5.23 2.53
C LEU A 173 -1.06 -4.02 3.31
N VAL A 174 -1.91 -3.00 3.46
CA VAL A 174 -1.58 -1.74 4.12
C VAL A 174 -1.17 -1.94 5.59
N ASP A 175 -1.63 -3.02 6.19
CA ASP A 175 -1.50 -3.31 7.62
C ASP A 175 -0.62 -4.54 7.94
N ASN A 176 0.01 -5.17 6.95
CA ASN A 176 0.80 -6.39 7.18
C ASN A 176 2.15 -6.34 6.45
N ARG A 177 3.23 -6.11 7.22
CA ARG A 177 4.60 -6.06 6.72
C ARG A 177 5.18 -7.39 6.29
N ASP A 178 4.74 -8.46 6.95
CA ASP A 178 5.19 -9.81 6.64
C ASP A 178 4.48 -10.36 5.40
N PHE A 179 3.51 -9.58 4.86
CA PHE A 179 2.80 -9.95 3.65
C PHE A 179 3.72 -9.79 2.44
N GLU A 180 3.97 -10.90 1.75
CA GLU A 180 4.69 -10.85 0.48
C GLU A 180 3.84 -10.12 -0.56
N PRO A 181 4.35 -8.99 -1.16
CA PRO A 181 3.57 -8.25 -2.13
C PRO A 181 3.18 -9.13 -3.33
N LEU A 182 1.87 -9.17 -3.61
CA LEU A 182 1.31 -9.98 -4.70
C LEU A 182 1.63 -9.36 -6.06
N ALA A 183 2.11 -10.16 -6.98
CA ALA A 183 2.28 -9.74 -8.37
C ALA A 183 0.91 -9.60 -9.06
N PHE A 184 0.78 -8.59 -9.92
CA PHE A 184 -0.44 -8.29 -10.66
C PHE A 184 -0.14 -7.84 -12.09
N VAL A 185 -1.15 -7.74 -12.94
CA VAL A 185 -1.04 -7.15 -14.28
C VAL A 185 -0.71 -5.66 -14.14
N GLY A 186 0.50 -5.26 -14.51
CA GLY A 186 1.11 -3.97 -14.24
C GLY A 186 2.37 -4.05 -13.37
N SER A 187 2.65 -5.19 -12.75
CA SER A 187 3.90 -5.38 -12.00
C SER A 187 5.13 -5.25 -12.90
N GLU A 188 6.10 -4.46 -12.44
CA GLU A 188 7.38 -4.24 -13.12
C GLU A 188 8.39 -5.33 -12.77
N LEU A 189 9.34 -5.56 -13.68
CA LEU A 189 10.46 -6.46 -13.52
C LEU A 189 11.78 -5.68 -13.45
N ASP A 190 12.83 -6.29 -12.89
CA ASP A 190 14.15 -5.68 -12.71
C ASP A 190 14.87 -5.37 -14.03
N ASN A 191 14.48 -6.00 -15.15
CA ASN A 191 14.96 -5.69 -16.50
C ASN A 191 14.14 -4.60 -17.22
N GLY A 192 13.19 -3.95 -16.54
CA GLY A 192 12.32 -2.89 -17.08
C GLY A 192 11.17 -3.42 -17.94
N ASP A 193 10.88 -4.73 -17.91
CA ASP A 193 9.67 -5.30 -18.52
C ASP A 193 8.47 -5.20 -17.54
N THR A 194 7.25 -5.51 -18.02
CA THR A 194 6.02 -5.38 -17.24
C THR A 194 5.10 -6.57 -17.52
N ILE A 195 4.43 -7.09 -16.50
CA ILE A 195 3.37 -8.10 -16.67
C ILE A 195 2.17 -7.46 -17.34
N THR A 196 1.75 -7.96 -18.49
CA THR A 196 0.67 -7.38 -19.30
C THR A 196 -0.60 -8.22 -19.34
N ASP A 197 -0.49 -9.51 -19.08
CA ASP A 197 -1.66 -10.40 -19.00
C ASP A 197 -1.46 -11.53 -17.99
N SER A 198 -2.58 -12.09 -17.54
CA SER A 198 -2.62 -13.22 -16.61
C SER A 198 -3.85 -14.08 -16.91
N PRO A 199 -3.79 -15.41 -16.71
CA PRO A 199 -4.97 -16.29 -16.77
C PRO A 199 -6.08 -15.91 -15.78
N GLU A 200 -5.73 -15.25 -14.66
CA GLU A 200 -6.67 -14.73 -13.70
C GLU A 200 -7.46 -13.55 -14.31
N ARG A 201 -8.80 -13.60 -14.27
CA ARG A 201 -9.69 -12.62 -14.94
C ARG A 201 -10.60 -11.84 -13.99
N GLU A 202 -10.83 -12.33 -12.77
CA GLU A 202 -11.78 -11.70 -11.83
C GLU A 202 -11.16 -10.51 -11.10
N GLY A 203 -9.87 -10.61 -10.77
CA GLY A 203 -9.12 -9.58 -10.05
C GLY A 203 -9.58 -9.34 -8.62
N LEU A 204 -8.67 -8.86 -7.78
CA LEU A 204 -9.00 -8.30 -6.47
C LEU A 204 -9.66 -6.94 -6.64
N ALA A 205 -10.77 -6.71 -5.93
CA ALA A 205 -11.34 -5.38 -5.85
C ALA A 205 -10.28 -4.41 -5.31
N SER A 206 -10.17 -3.23 -5.92
CA SER A 206 -9.35 -2.14 -5.41
C SER A 206 -9.99 -1.63 -4.10
N ALA A 207 -9.75 -2.37 -3.03
CA ALA A 207 -10.13 -1.97 -1.68
C ALA A 207 -8.96 -1.20 -1.06
N CYS A 208 -9.24 -0.38 -0.06
CA CYS A 208 -8.22 0.34 0.72
C CYS A 208 -7.19 -0.59 1.40
N THR A 209 -7.39 -1.88 1.30
CA THR A 209 -6.57 -2.93 1.93
C THR A 209 -5.28 -3.21 1.14
N PHE A 210 -5.25 -2.93 -0.17
CA PHE A 210 -4.10 -3.20 -1.02
C PHE A 210 -3.54 -1.92 -1.63
N THR A 211 -2.22 -1.75 -1.52
CA THR A 211 -1.48 -0.62 -2.11
C THR A 211 -0.37 -1.15 -3.01
N PRO A 212 -0.20 -0.59 -4.22
CA PRO A 212 0.96 -0.91 -5.05
C PRO A 212 2.25 -0.43 -4.39
N VAL A 213 3.26 -1.31 -4.36
CA VAL A 213 4.61 -0.98 -3.86
C VAL A 213 5.65 -1.41 -4.87
N LYS A 214 6.74 -0.66 -4.95
CA LYS A 214 7.93 -1.02 -5.70
C LYS A 214 9.05 -1.26 -4.70
N ARG A 215 9.54 -2.50 -4.60
CA ARG A 215 10.75 -2.77 -3.84
C ARG A 215 11.94 -2.33 -4.68
N SER A 216 12.62 -1.29 -4.23
CA SER A 216 13.98 -0.98 -4.69
C SER A 216 14.82 -2.23 -4.51
N THR A 217 15.66 -2.54 -5.51
CA THR A 217 16.65 -3.64 -5.47
C THR A 217 17.68 -3.33 -4.40
N MET A 218 17.34 -3.48 -3.13
CA MET A 218 18.34 -3.58 -2.09
C MET A 218 19.01 -4.94 -2.26
N ALA A 219 20.25 -4.91 -2.76
CA ALA A 219 21.15 -6.03 -2.68
C ALA A 219 21.10 -6.59 -1.26
N ARG A 220 20.79 -7.88 -1.09
CA ARG A 220 21.01 -8.58 0.16
C ARG A 220 22.50 -8.46 0.45
N GLN A 221 22.86 -7.65 1.42
CA GLN A 221 24.17 -7.66 2.03
C GLN A 221 24.28 -8.98 2.79
N GLY A 222 24.89 -10.00 2.19
CA GLY A 222 25.01 -11.31 2.82
C GLY A 222 25.35 -12.44 1.87
N ASP A 223 26.21 -12.16 0.86
CA ASP A 223 27.01 -13.19 0.18
C ASP A 223 28.44 -12.63 0.04
N VAL A 224 29.17 -12.68 1.12
CA VAL A 224 30.64 -12.70 1.09
C VAL A 224 31.04 -14.03 1.70
N ALA A 225 31.67 -14.84 0.86
CA ALA A 225 32.23 -16.16 1.10
C ALA A 225 33.06 -16.28 2.37
#